data_1a735b9c2d7defbdab79b5a7e051cb9d
#
_entry.id   1a735b9c2d7defbdab79b5a7e051cb9d
#
_cell.length_a   1.000
_cell.length_b   1.000
_cell.length_c   1.000
_cell.angle_alpha   90.00
_cell.angle_beta   90.00
_cell.angle_gamma   90.00
#
_symmetry.space_group_name_H-M   'P 1'
#
loop_
_entity.id
_entity.type
_entity.pdbx_description
1 polymer ?
#
loop_
_entity_poly.entity_id
_entity_poly.type
_entity_poly.pdbx_seq_one_letter_code
_entity_poly.pdbx_strand_id
1 'polypeptide(L)'
;GIADNCCGLRCLLETIRAFEETGVETEGDIWFVGTVGEEGNGDIRGSKHLFNGTNHIDGFLAVDNADMGRLLYAAIGSHRYRFTITGPGGHSWTNFSECPSAVHAMCLAGAKVAHVKVPDGPRTTFTIGTIKGGTSVNTIAASCQVDVDMRSLDDGNLAALEAMIFKCFEEGVAEENAIWGVTDLAKQV
;
A
#
# COMPACT_ATOMS: atom_id res chain seq x y z
N GLY A 1 -1.74 8.05 18.08
CA GLY A 1 -1.60 8.40 19.49
C GLY A 1 -1.17 9.82 19.79
N ILE A 2 -0.58 10.06 20.97
CA ILE A 2 -0.22 11.43 21.40
C ILE A 2 0.88 12.04 20.51
N ALA A 3 1.88 11.27 20.14
CA ALA A 3 2.97 11.74 19.28
C ALA A 3 2.50 11.88 17.83
N ASP A 4 1.84 10.88 17.34
CA ASP A 4 1.33 10.79 15.99
C ASP A 4 -0.22 10.76 16.03
N ASN A 5 -0.90 11.89 15.72
CA ASN A 5 -0.30 13.20 15.43
C ASN A 5 -0.95 14.32 16.26
N CYS A 6 -1.36 14.05 17.49
CA CYS A 6 -1.89 15.11 18.38
C CYS A 6 -0.84 16.18 18.67
N CYS A 7 0.43 15.82 18.71
CA CYS A 7 1.53 16.77 18.92
C CYS A 7 1.63 17.75 17.74
N GLY A 8 1.57 17.26 16.49
CA GLY A 8 1.58 18.11 15.30
C GLY A 8 0.39 19.06 15.25
N LEU A 9 -0.82 18.58 15.56
CA LEU A 9 -2.00 19.44 15.64
C LEU A 9 -1.85 20.53 16.72
N ARG A 10 -1.23 20.20 17.86
CA ARG A 10 -0.92 21.20 18.90
C ARG A 10 0.07 22.24 18.38
N CYS A 11 1.12 21.82 17.68
CA CYS A 11 2.08 22.75 17.07
C CYS A 11 1.42 23.72 16.10
N LEU A 12 0.50 23.26 15.25
CA LEU A 12 -0.27 24.13 14.36
C LEU A 12 -1.05 25.18 15.14
N LEU A 13 -1.78 24.79 16.20
CA LEU A 13 -2.56 25.71 17.01
C LEU A 13 -1.68 26.75 17.74
N GLU A 14 -0.54 26.35 18.30
CA GLU A 14 0.39 27.27 18.95
C GLU A 14 1.06 28.21 17.93
N THR A 15 1.29 27.73 16.71
CA THR A 15 1.81 28.60 15.64
C THR A 15 0.80 29.68 15.27
N ILE A 16 -0.50 29.34 15.13
CA ILE A 16 -1.56 30.32 14.88
C ILE A 16 -1.58 31.37 16.01
N ARG A 17 -1.56 30.93 17.28
CA ARG A 17 -1.51 31.84 18.42
C ARG A 17 -0.32 32.76 18.40
N ALA A 18 0.87 32.25 18.06
CA ALA A 18 2.08 33.04 17.96
C ALA A 18 1.97 34.12 16.87
N PHE A 19 1.37 33.82 15.73
CA PHE A 19 1.09 34.83 14.69
C PHE A 19 0.14 35.93 15.20
N GLU A 20 -0.94 35.55 15.86
CA GLU A 20 -1.90 36.50 16.43
C GLU A 20 -1.28 37.40 17.52
N GLU A 21 -0.50 36.80 18.43
CA GLU A 21 0.12 37.53 19.55
C GLU A 21 1.25 38.47 19.12
N THR A 22 2.01 38.07 18.12
CA THR A 22 3.16 38.85 17.62
C THR A 22 2.80 39.85 16.54
N GLY A 23 1.66 39.69 15.88
CA GLY A 23 1.23 40.53 14.77
C GLY A 23 2.14 40.46 13.54
N VAL A 24 2.82 39.32 13.35
CA VAL A 24 3.67 39.11 12.15
C VAL A 24 2.80 39.09 10.91
N GLU A 25 3.13 39.95 9.96
CA GLU A 25 2.50 39.97 8.64
C GLU A 25 3.33 39.17 7.64
N THR A 26 2.66 38.48 6.72
CA THR A 26 3.28 37.67 5.64
C THR A 26 2.87 38.23 4.29
N GLU A 27 3.74 38.07 3.29
CA GLU A 27 3.43 38.52 1.91
C GLU A 27 2.32 37.70 1.26
N GLY A 28 2.18 36.42 1.66
CA GLY A 28 1.17 35.51 1.15
C GLY A 28 0.29 34.94 2.26
N ASP A 29 -0.73 34.20 1.88
CA ASP A 29 -1.63 33.52 2.77
C ASP A 29 -0.96 32.27 3.38
N ILE A 30 -1.23 32.01 4.65
CA ILE A 30 -0.84 30.78 5.32
C ILE A 30 -2.10 29.97 5.65
N TRP A 31 -2.16 28.77 5.11
CA TRP A 31 -3.25 27.84 5.38
C TRP A 31 -2.83 26.83 6.45
N PHE A 32 -3.55 26.80 7.56
CA PHE A 32 -3.41 25.77 8.59
C PHE A 32 -4.47 24.69 8.35
N VAL A 33 -4.04 23.52 7.92
CA VAL A 33 -4.94 22.50 7.41
C VAL A 33 -4.81 21.20 8.21
N GLY A 34 -5.93 20.74 8.78
CA GLY A 34 -6.04 19.40 9.31
C GLY A 34 -6.49 18.43 8.21
N THR A 35 -5.63 17.51 7.82
CA THR A 35 -5.94 16.51 6.80
C THR A 35 -6.46 15.21 7.39
N VAL A 36 -7.10 14.38 6.56
CA VAL A 36 -7.61 13.06 6.94
C VAL A 36 -7.03 11.96 6.07
N GLY A 37 -6.94 10.75 6.66
CA GLY A 37 -6.51 9.57 5.91
C GLY A 37 -5.07 9.64 5.46
N GLU A 38 -4.17 10.03 6.36
CA GLU A 38 -2.73 9.97 6.13
C GLU A 38 -2.28 8.51 6.15
N GLU A 39 -2.68 7.75 7.18
CA GLU A 39 -2.22 6.41 7.51
C GLU A 39 -2.74 5.30 6.59
N GLY A 40 -1.89 4.30 6.38
CA GLY A 40 -2.23 3.00 5.79
C GLY A 40 -2.97 3.12 4.45
N ASN A 41 -4.15 2.52 4.37
CA ASN A 41 -5.00 2.57 3.18
C ASN A 41 -5.67 3.92 2.93
N GLY A 42 -5.49 4.89 3.83
CA GLY A 42 -5.92 6.28 3.64
C GLY A 42 -5.08 7.00 2.59
N ASP A 43 -3.83 6.57 2.41
CA ASP A 43 -2.94 6.97 1.31
C ASP A 43 -2.84 8.49 1.16
N ILE A 44 -2.67 9.19 2.28
CA ILE A 44 -2.56 10.66 2.35
C ILE A 44 -3.65 11.42 1.56
N ARG A 45 -4.86 10.84 1.43
CA ARG A 45 -5.92 11.37 0.55
C ARG A 45 -6.29 12.81 0.82
N GLY A 46 -6.22 13.25 2.09
CA GLY A 46 -6.49 14.64 2.46
C GLY A 46 -5.45 15.59 1.88
N SER A 47 -4.17 15.26 2.01
CA SER A 47 -3.07 16.04 1.41
C SER A 47 -3.12 16.01 -0.11
N LYS A 48 -3.36 14.85 -0.73
CA LYS A 48 -3.55 14.73 -2.19
C LYS A 48 -4.67 15.63 -2.71
N HIS A 49 -5.75 15.82 -1.93
CA HIS A 49 -6.84 16.71 -2.31
C HIS A 49 -6.42 18.18 -2.39
N LEU A 50 -5.47 18.63 -1.56
CA LEU A 50 -4.95 19.99 -1.62
C LEU A 50 -4.22 20.26 -2.94
N PHE A 51 -3.59 19.25 -3.53
CA PHE A 51 -2.79 19.32 -4.76
C PHE A 51 -3.53 18.82 -6.00
N ASN A 52 -4.86 18.85 -6.01
CA ASN A 52 -5.69 18.37 -7.14
C ASN A 52 -5.72 19.34 -8.35
N GLY A 53 -4.92 20.39 -8.34
CA GLY A 53 -4.83 21.39 -9.40
C GLY A 53 -5.83 22.55 -9.28
N THR A 54 -6.68 22.58 -8.26
CA THR A 54 -7.61 23.69 -8.01
C THR A 54 -7.01 24.78 -7.11
N ASN A 55 -6.01 24.43 -6.32
CA ASN A 55 -5.33 25.33 -5.39
C ASN A 55 -3.94 25.68 -5.93
N HIS A 56 -3.52 26.94 -5.75
CA HIS A 56 -2.14 27.36 -5.96
C HIS A 56 -1.42 27.35 -4.61
N ILE A 57 -0.45 26.47 -4.45
CA ILE A 57 0.32 26.28 -3.22
C ILE A 57 1.80 26.39 -3.56
N ASP A 58 2.47 27.41 -3.08
CA ASP A 58 3.90 27.67 -3.33
C ASP A 58 4.80 26.84 -2.42
N GLY A 59 4.33 26.52 -1.22
CA GLY A 59 5.07 25.74 -0.24
C GLY A 59 4.16 24.87 0.63
N PHE A 60 4.65 23.72 1.03
CA PHE A 60 3.93 22.80 1.89
C PHE A 60 4.84 22.30 3.02
N LEU A 61 4.35 22.41 4.25
CA LEU A 61 5.02 21.91 5.43
C LEU A 61 4.10 20.92 6.17
N ALA A 62 4.49 19.66 6.19
CA ALA A 62 3.79 18.66 6.99
C ALA A 62 4.37 18.65 8.41
N VAL A 63 3.50 18.85 9.40
CA VAL A 63 3.86 18.80 10.82
C VAL A 63 3.39 17.45 11.37
N ASP A 64 4.33 16.52 11.44
CA ASP A 64 4.06 15.14 11.84
C ASP A 64 5.17 14.61 12.74
N ASN A 65 4.83 13.63 13.61
CA ASN A 65 5.75 13.03 14.56
C ASN A 65 6.20 13.98 15.71
N ALA A 66 6.90 13.43 16.69
CA ALA A 66 7.35 14.14 17.90
C ALA A 66 8.84 14.51 17.89
N ASP A 67 9.57 14.21 16.82
CA ASP A 67 11.02 14.52 16.72
C ASP A 67 11.22 15.98 16.29
N MET A 68 11.29 16.86 17.28
CA MET A 68 11.43 18.31 17.11
C MET A 68 12.76 18.75 16.44
N GLY A 69 13.74 17.88 16.39
CA GLY A 69 15.06 18.16 15.81
C GLY A 69 15.23 17.73 14.35
N ARG A 70 14.17 17.19 13.73
CA ARG A 70 14.26 16.56 12.41
C ARG A 70 13.46 17.32 11.37
N LEU A 71 14.13 17.72 10.30
CA LEU A 71 13.52 18.24 9.09
C LEU A 71 13.71 17.25 7.95
N LEU A 72 12.60 16.74 7.40
CA LEU A 72 12.60 15.87 6.22
C LEU A 72 12.27 16.71 5.00
N TYR A 73 13.18 16.73 4.02
CA TYR A 73 13.03 17.47 2.76
C TYR A 73 13.01 16.54 1.53
N ALA A 74 13.04 15.22 1.75
CA ALA A 74 12.93 14.21 0.71
C ALA A 74 11.96 13.11 1.15
N ALA A 75 11.13 12.67 0.23
CA ALA A 75 10.17 11.59 0.46
C ALA A 75 10.63 10.29 -0.19
N ILE A 76 10.14 9.16 0.34
CA ILE A 76 10.33 7.84 -0.25
C ILE A 76 9.09 7.55 -1.09
N GLY A 77 9.27 7.20 -2.37
CA GLY A 77 8.21 6.70 -3.22
C GLY A 77 7.59 5.42 -2.62
N SER A 78 6.28 5.33 -2.58
CA SER A 78 5.57 4.19 -2.01
C SER A 78 4.39 3.80 -2.89
N HIS A 79 4.35 2.52 -3.30
CA HIS A 79 3.19 1.91 -3.94
C HIS A 79 2.63 0.81 -3.05
N ARG A 80 1.31 0.81 -2.85
CA ARG A 80 0.61 -0.18 -2.04
C ARG A 80 -0.52 -0.79 -2.85
N TYR A 81 -0.54 -2.12 -2.92
CA TYR A 81 -1.54 -2.85 -3.68
C TYR A 81 -2.18 -3.93 -2.83
N ARG A 82 -3.47 -4.13 -3.09
CA ARG A 82 -4.20 -5.31 -2.66
C ARG A 82 -4.37 -6.22 -3.86
N PHE A 83 -3.79 -7.41 -3.79
CA PHE A 83 -4.02 -8.48 -4.74
C PHE A 83 -5.08 -9.42 -4.18
N THR A 84 -6.09 -9.69 -4.99
CA THR A 84 -7.16 -10.63 -4.63
C THR A 84 -7.25 -11.68 -5.72
N ILE A 85 -7.12 -12.94 -5.33
CA ILE A 85 -7.33 -14.11 -6.18
C ILE A 85 -8.68 -14.70 -5.81
N THR A 86 -9.52 -14.96 -6.81
CA THR A 86 -10.85 -15.56 -6.63
C THR A 86 -11.01 -16.75 -7.56
N GLY A 87 -11.77 -17.72 -7.12
CA GLY A 87 -12.08 -18.93 -7.90
C GLY A 87 -13.41 -19.55 -7.44
N PRO A 88 -13.80 -20.69 -8.02
CA PRO A 88 -15.10 -21.31 -7.75
C PRO A 88 -15.26 -21.79 -6.31
N GLY A 89 -14.14 -22.24 -5.69
CA GLY A 89 -14.19 -22.89 -4.39
C GLY A 89 -14.87 -24.26 -4.42
N GLY A 90 -14.87 -24.96 -3.29
CA GLY A 90 -15.50 -26.28 -3.21
C GLY A 90 -15.21 -27.03 -1.92
N HIS A 91 -15.70 -28.24 -1.82
CA HIS A 91 -15.39 -29.14 -0.70
C HIS A 91 -14.11 -29.91 -1.01
N SER A 92 -13.17 -29.96 -0.08
CA SER A 92 -11.82 -30.53 -0.28
C SER A 92 -11.80 -32.02 -0.67
N TRP A 93 -12.85 -32.80 -0.32
CA TRP A 93 -12.98 -34.18 -0.71
C TRP A 93 -13.80 -34.34 -2.01
N THR A 94 -14.97 -33.69 -2.09
CA THR A 94 -15.92 -33.90 -3.19
C THR A 94 -15.45 -33.25 -4.49
N ASN A 95 -14.86 -32.06 -4.41
CA ASN A 95 -14.40 -31.29 -5.57
C ASN A 95 -12.87 -31.33 -5.76
N PHE A 96 -12.19 -32.25 -5.08
CA PHE A 96 -10.75 -32.44 -5.27
C PHE A 96 -10.43 -32.75 -6.74
N SER A 97 -9.45 -32.06 -7.29
CA SER A 97 -9.04 -32.09 -8.71
C SER A 97 -10.03 -31.47 -9.72
N GLU A 98 -11.13 -30.87 -9.29
CA GLU A 98 -12.10 -30.22 -10.18
C GLU A 98 -11.89 -28.72 -10.29
N CYS A 99 -11.31 -28.10 -9.28
CA CYS A 99 -11.05 -26.66 -9.26
C CYS A 99 -9.77 -26.30 -8.49
N PRO A 100 -9.06 -25.27 -8.92
CA PRO A 100 -7.90 -24.73 -8.23
C PRO A 100 -8.30 -23.95 -6.97
N SER A 101 -7.33 -23.71 -6.10
CA SER A 101 -7.54 -23.01 -4.84
C SER A 101 -6.94 -21.62 -4.89
N ALA A 102 -7.73 -20.58 -4.58
CA ALA A 102 -7.24 -19.23 -4.47
C ALA A 102 -6.12 -19.07 -3.42
N VAL A 103 -6.14 -19.87 -2.35
CA VAL A 103 -5.07 -19.89 -1.35
C VAL A 103 -3.79 -20.53 -1.90
N HIS A 104 -3.87 -21.63 -2.65
CA HIS A 104 -2.70 -22.24 -3.29
C HIS A 104 -2.05 -21.30 -4.30
N ALA A 105 -2.86 -20.70 -5.19
CA ALA A 105 -2.37 -19.70 -6.15
C ALA A 105 -1.67 -18.53 -5.46
N MET A 106 -2.23 -18.05 -4.33
CA MET A 106 -1.63 -17.00 -3.53
C MET A 106 -0.31 -17.43 -2.88
N CYS A 107 -0.21 -18.68 -2.40
CA CYS A 107 1.03 -19.23 -1.86
C CYS A 107 2.12 -19.35 -2.93
N LEU A 108 1.78 -19.81 -4.14
CA LEU A 108 2.70 -19.88 -5.28
C LEU A 108 3.19 -18.49 -5.69
N ALA A 109 2.28 -17.52 -5.78
CA ALA A 109 2.62 -16.12 -6.05
C ALA A 109 3.51 -15.55 -4.94
N GLY A 110 3.15 -15.73 -3.68
CA GLY A 110 3.91 -15.26 -2.52
C GLY A 110 5.32 -15.83 -2.45
N ALA A 111 5.49 -17.11 -2.79
CA ALA A 111 6.80 -17.74 -2.90
C ALA A 111 7.67 -17.07 -3.97
N LYS A 112 7.10 -16.72 -5.14
CA LYS A 112 7.81 -15.99 -6.19
C LYS A 112 8.16 -14.57 -5.72
N VAL A 113 7.24 -13.86 -5.10
CA VAL A 113 7.48 -12.53 -4.50
C VAL A 113 8.66 -12.58 -3.52
N ALA A 114 8.72 -13.59 -2.65
CA ALA A 114 9.80 -13.74 -1.67
C ALA A 114 11.21 -13.90 -2.31
N HIS A 115 11.27 -14.29 -3.57
CA HIS A 115 12.52 -14.45 -4.32
C HIS A 115 12.87 -13.27 -5.24
N VAL A 116 12.03 -12.23 -5.29
CA VAL A 116 12.32 -11.02 -6.06
C VAL A 116 13.62 -10.38 -5.56
N LYS A 117 14.48 -10.01 -6.47
CA LYS A 117 15.74 -9.31 -6.18
C LYS A 117 15.56 -7.84 -6.45
N VAL A 118 15.92 -7.03 -5.50
CA VAL A 118 15.99 -5.58 -5.64
C VAL A 118 17.45 -5.14 -5.88
N PRO A 119 17.70 -3.98 -6.51
CA PRO A 119 19.04 -3.48 -6.71
C PRO A 119 19.72 -3.14 -5.38
N ASP A 120 21.06 -3.17 -5.36
CA ASP A 120 21.85 -2.80 -4.17
C ASP A 120 21.71 -1.32 -3.78
N GLY A 121 21.30 -0.47 -4.69
CA GLY A 121 20.99 0.94 -4.48
C GLY A 121 20.37 1.58 -5.73
N PRO A 122 19.64 2.67 -5.58
CA PRO A 122 19.09 3.27 -4.36
C PRO A 122 18.18 2.33 -3.55
N ARG A 123 18.06 2.56 -2.24
CA ARG A 123 17.31 1.67 -1.34
C ARG A 123 15.90 1.42 -1.86
N THR A 124 15.62 0.15 -2.14
CA THR A 124 14.35 -0.35 -2.64
C THR A 124 13.91 -1.52 -1.75
N THR A 125 12.66 -1.54 -1.34
CA THR A 125 12.13 -2.54 -0.39
C THR A 125 10.72 -2.97 -0.78
N PHE A 126 10.33 -4.17 -0.37
CA PHE A 126 8.96 -4.65 -0.48
C PHE A 126 8.62 -5.62 0.64
N THR A 127 7.33 -5.81 0.88
CA THR A 127 6.82 -6.84 1.78
C THR A 127 5.38 -7.20 1.44
N ILE A 128 5.01 -8.46 1.66
CA ILE A 128 3.61 -8.85 1.84
C ILE A 128 3.30 -8.62 3.31
N GLY A 129 2.55 -7.57 3.61
CA GLY A 129 2.26 -7.14 4.98
C GLY A 129 1.09 -7.88 5.62
N THR A 130 0.10 -8.28 4.83
CA THR A 130 -1.07 -9.03 5.30
C THR A 130 -1.45 -10.13 4.33
N ILE A 131 -2.04 -11.21 4.84
CA ILE A 131 -2.66 -12.28 4.04
C ILE A 131 -3.95 -12.74 4.72
N LYS A 132 -5.02 -12.90 3.94
CA LYS A 132 -6.31 -13.42 4.41
C LYS A 132 -6.94 -14.29 3.31
N GLY A 133 -7.43 -15.48 3.67
CA GLY A 133 -8.09 -16.35 2.69
C GLY A 133 -8.69 -17.60 3.31
N GLY A 134 -9.56 -18.24 2.53
CA GLY A 134 -10.29 -19.43 2.96
C GLY A 134 -11.40 -19.16 3.99
N THR A 135 -12.19 -20.17 4.26
CA THR A 135 -13.33 -20.10 5.20
C THR A 135 -13.32 -21.22 6.23
N SER A 136 -12.85 -22.40 5.85
CA SER A 136 -12.84 -23.60 6.71
C SER A 136 -11.75 -24.57 6.25
N VAL A 137 -11.29 -25.43 7.17
CA VAL A 137 -10.18 -26.37 6.92
C VAL A 137 -10.47 -27.39 5.81
N ASN A 138 -11.73 -27.68 5.55
CA ASN A 138 -12.17 -28.66 4.56
C ASN A 138 -12.77 -28.04 3.30
N THR A 139 -12.44 -26.77 3.01
CA THR A 139 -12.87 -26.09 1.78
C THR A 139 -11.68 -25.81 0.86
N ILE A 140 -11.90 -25.95 -0.45
CA ILE A 140 -11.06 -25.35 -1.47
C ILE A 140 -11.38 -23.88 -1.46
N ALA A 141 -10.39 -23.04 -1.18
CA ALA A 141 -10.63 -21.61 -0.95
C ALA A 141 -11.08 -20.90 -2.23
N ALA A 142 -12.24 -20.23 -2.16
CA ALA A 142 -12.77 -19.41 -3.25
C ALA A 142 -12.13 -18.00 -3.31
N SER A 143 -11.46 -17.55 -2.26
CA SER A 143 -10.81 -16.24 -2.25
C SER A 143 -9.60 -16.21 -1.33
N CYS A 144 -8.58 -15.48 -1.76
CA CYS A 144 -7.44 -15.09 -0.94
C CYS A 144 -6.98 -13.69 -1.34
N GLN A 145 -6.59 -12.88 -0.36
CA GLN A 145 -6.06 -11.54 -0.60
C GLN A 145 -4.79 -11.29 0.19
N VAL A 146 -3.92 -10.44 -0.35
CA VAL A 146 -2.72 -9.92 0.31
C VAL A 146 -2.61 -8.43 0.08
N ASP A 147 -2.01 -7.72 1.04
CA ASP A 147 -1.59 -6.35 0.88
C ASP A 147 -0.06 -6.30 0.75
N VAL A 148 0.42 -5.64 -0.28
CA VAL A 148 1.85 -5.49 -0.60
C VAL A 148 2.23 -4.03 -0.48
N ASP A 149 3.30 -3.74 0.26
CA ASP A 149 3.95 -2.43 0.34
C ASP A 149 5.28 -2.49 -0.42
N MET A 150 5.49 -1.51 -1.30
CA MET A 150 6.72 -1.35 -2.09
C MET A 150 7.23 0.07 -1.92
N ARG A 151 8.53 0.23 -1.70
CA ARG A 151 9.14 1.54 -1.51
C ARG A 151 10.47 1.65 -2.22
N SER A 152 10.77 2.85 -2.76
CA SER A 152 12.07 3.14 -3.31
C SER A 152 12.42 4.62 -3.19
N LEU A 153 13.73 4.92 -3.15
CA LEU A 153 14.27 6.26 -3.32
C LEU A 153 14.43 6.65 -4.80
N ASP A 154 14.10 5.73 -5.72
CA ASP A 154 14.18 5.91 -7.16
C ASP A 154 12.90 5.42 -7.83
N ASP A 155 12.27 6.28 -8.62
CA ASP A 155 10.98 6.00 -9.25
C ASP A 155 11.09 4.90 -10.32
N GLY A 156 12.22 4.80 -11.01
CA GLY A 156 12.47 3.76 -11.98
C GLY A 156 12.57 2.38 -11.34
N ASN A 157 13.28 2.29 -10.20
CA ASN A 157 13.36 1.07 -9.42
C ASN A 157 12.00 0.68 -8.83
N LEU A 158 11.20 1.67 -8.40
CA LEU A 158 9.86 1.42 -7.88
C LEU A 158 8.93 0.84 -8.96
N ALA A 159 8.95 1.43 -10.16
CA ALA A 159 8.16 0.94 -11.29
C ALA A 159 8.62 -0.46 -11.76
N ALA A 160 9.93 -0.72 -11.79
CA ALA A 160 10.46 -2.03 -12.13
C ALA A 160 10.07 -3.10 -11.10
N LEU A 161 10.15 -2.76 -9.81
CA LEU A 161 9.71 -3.65 -8.73
C LEU A 161 8.23 -3.96 -8.83
N GLU A 162 7.39 -2.95 -9.09
CA GLU A 162 5.95 -3.12 -9.31
C GLU A 162 5.67 -4.13 -10.40
N ALA A 163 6.29 -3.98 -11.58
CA ALA A 163 6.12 -4.90 -12.70
C ALA A 163 6.54 -6.34 -12.33
N MET A 164 7.63 -6.52 -11.58
CA MET A 164 8.08 -7.84 -11.12
C MET A 164 7.06 -8.46 -10.14
N ILE A 165 6.52 -7.68 -9.21
CA ILE A 165 5.53 -8.16 -8.25
C ILE A 165 4.23 -8.57 -8.96
N PHE A 166 3.71 -7.75 -9.87
CA PHE A 166 2.52 -8.10 -10.67
C PHE A 166 2.72 -9.41 -11.42
N LYS A 167 3.86 -9.56 -12.10
CA LYS A 167 4.21 -10.80 -12.80
C LYS A 167 4.22 -12.02 -11.87
N CYS A 168 4.71 -11.89 -10.63
CA CYS A 168 4.68 -12.99 -9.66
C CYS A 168 3.26 -13.48 -9.36
N PHE A 169 2.29 -12.55 -9.28
CA PHE A 169 0.89 -12.93 -9.06
C PHE A 169 0.26 -13.56 -10.30
N GLU A 170 0.51 -13.04 -11.48
CA GLU A 170 0.07 -13.65 -12.76
C GLU A 170 0.60 -15.07 -12.92
N GLU A 171 1.91 -15.27 -12.68
CA GLU A 171 2.54 -16.58 -12.76
C GLU A 171 2.04 -17.55 -11.69
N GLY A 172 1.76 -17.09 -10.47
CA GLY A 172 1.23 -17.94 -9.41
C GLY A 172 -0.19 -18.46 -9.72
N VAL A 173 -1.03 -17.58 -10.27
CA VAL A 173 -2.36 -17.96 -10.79
C VAL A 173 -2.27 -18.95 -11.95
N ALA A 174 -1.40 -18.67 -12.92
CA ALA A 174 -1.21 -19.55 -14.08
C ALA A 174 -0.70 -20.93 -13.66
N GLU A 175 0.23 -20.99 -12.70
CA GLU A 175 0.80 -22.24 -12.19
C GLU A 175 -0.24 -23.09 -11.47
N GLU A 176 -1.07 -22.50 -10.60
CA GLU A 176 -2.14 -23.25 -9.92
C GLU A 176 -3.16 -23.80 -10.92
N ASN A 177 -3.61 -23.00 -11.89
CA ASN A 177 -4.51 -23.45 -12.94
C ASN A 177 -3.90 -24.60 -13.78
N ALA A 178 -2.59 -24.53 -14.05
CA ALA A 178 -1.87 -25.56 -14.81
C ALA A 178 -1.71 -26.86 -14.02
N ILE A 179 -1.43 -26.80 -12.72
CA ILE A 179 -1.34 -27.99 -11.83
C ILE A 179 -2.62 -28.81 -11.90
N TRP A 180 -3.76 -28.16 -11.93
CA TRP A 180 -5.07 -28.84 -11.98
C TRP A 180 -5.59 -29.06 -13.40
N GLY A 181 -4.86 -28.62 -14.45
CA GLY A 181 -5.24 -28.79 -15.84
C GLY A 181 -6.56 -28.10 -16.21
N VAL A 182 -6.92 -27.01 -15.49
CA VAL A 182 -8.19 -26.30 -15.67
C VAL A 182 -8.09 -25.36 -16.88
N THR A 183 -8.82 -25.68 -17.93
CA THR A 183 -8.91 -24.90 -19.17
C THR A 183 -10.19 -24.06 -19.27
N ASP A 184 -11.23 -24.43 -18.53
CA ASP A 184 -12.49 -23.69 -18.45
C ASP A 184 -12.30 -22.42 -17.61
N LEU A 185 -12.41 -21.25 -18.23
CA LEU A 185 -12.24 -19.95 -17.58
C LEU A 185 -13.18 -19.74 -16.36
N ALA A 186 -14.38 -20.35 -16.39
CA ALA A 186 -15.33 -20.26 -15.28
C ALA A 186 -14.87 -21.05 -14.04
N LYS A 187 -13.90 -21.94 -14.20
CA LYS A 187 -13.34 -22.80 -13.15
C LYS A 187 -11.92 -22.41 -12.72
N GLN A 188 -11.32 -21.43 -13.36
CA GLN A 188 -10.00 -20.91 -13.01
C GLN A 188 -10.05 -20.00 -11.77
N VAL A 189 -8.89 -19.84 -11.13
CA VAL A 189 -8.62 -18.77 -10.17
C VAL A 189 -7.99 -17.58 -10.86
#